data_a9f0604e5f2b4846746dbfbcc17cfdba
#
_entry.id   a9f0604e5f2b4846746dbfbcc17cfdba
#
_cell.length_a   1.000
_cell.length_b   1.000
_cell.length_c   1.000
_cell.angle_alpha   90.00
_cell.angle_beta   90.00
_cell.angle_gamma   90.00
#
_symmetry.space_group_name_H-M   'P 1'
#
loop_
_entity.id
_entity.type
_entity.pdbx_description
1 polymer ?
#
loop_
_entity_poly.entity_id
_entity_poly.type
_entity_poly.pdbx_seq_one_letter_code
_entity_poly.pdbx_strand_id
1 'polypeptide(L)'
;MSKLPKPISNYVDRFRQQFEALNLSAASNEVYEDLINNNASRLNNLLMSGLGACTLILRMGAVINLAKKLEEGSDEEDALLMKQIIDNLREVLPSDTNWKTIWKITCNTDSDWYKCVESEKGKQSLMEAFVTFRNKYVHGIIALRINHLKKLISGIKILNRVCEEVGSLFENTKIEIIDGKYYFSEPTSGLFSKPNKTNLYPFVQGGSEDGLPYIFQGLYDNKKTAELISTFYGDVQEQEGDAHYQAVFDPMLKSLKGGAGRVFN
;
A
#
# COMPACT_ATOMS: atom_id res chain seq x y z
N MET A 1 -0.32 22.97 7.13
CA MET A 1 0.65 21.86 7.18
C MET A 1 -0.14 20.58 7.19
N SER A 2 0.23 19.60 6.37
CA SER A 2 -0.43 18.30 6.32
C SER A 2 -0.31 17.60 7.68
N LYS A 3 -1.39 16.97 8.14
CA LYS A 3 -1.40 16.13 9.35
C LYS A 3 -0.92 14.70 9.07
N LEU A 4 -0.52 14.42 7.84
CA LEU A 4 -0.06 13.12 7.39
C LEU A 4 1.38 12.86 7.83
N PRO A 5 1.78 11.59 8.05
CA PRO A 5 3.18 11.24 8.27
C PRO A 5 4.07 11.74 7.13
N LYS A 6 5.25 12.24 7.46
CA LYS A 6 6.16 12.88 6.51
C LYS A 6 6.40 12.09 5.20
N PRO A 7 6.59 10.77 5.20
CA PRO A 7 6.76 10.03 3.96
C PRO A 7 5.54 10.13 3.02
N ILE A 8 4.33 10.10 3.57
CA ILE A 8 3.09 10.17 2.81
C ILE A 8 2.82 11.62 2.39
N SER A 9 2.98 12.58 3.31
CA SER A 9 2.68 13.99 3.05
C SER A 9 3.48 14.55 1.87
N ASN A 10 4.77 14.19 1.75
CA ASN A 10 5.61 14.69 0.66
C ASN A 10 5.03 14.38 -0.73
N TYR A 11 4.46 13.20 -0.91
CA TYR A 11 3.87 12.78 -2.19
C TYR A 11 2.47 13.36 -2.37
N VAL A 12 1.63 13.31 -1.34
CA VAL A 12 0.27 13.82 -1.37
C VAL A 12 0.25 15.33 -1.57
N ASP A 13 1.08 16.07 -0.84
CA ASP A 13 1.16 17.53 -0.94
C ASP A 13 1.67 17.97 -2.32
N ARG A 14 2.64 17.24 -2.89
CA ARG A 14 3.11 17.49 -4.26
C ARG A 14 1.99 17.31 -5.29
N PHE A 15 1.21 16.25 -5.19
CA PHE A 15 0.07 16.03 -6.07
C PHE A 15 -0.98 17.12 -5.90
N ARG A 16 -1.35 17.44 -4.65
CA ARG A 16 -2.34 18.49 -4.34
C ARG A 16 -1.92 19.86 -4.90
N GLN A 17 -0.67 20.26 -4.70
CA GLN A 17 -0.14 21.51 -5.25
C GLN A 17 -0.28 21.57 -6.79
N GLN A 18 0.02 20.47 -7.47
CA GLN A 18 -0.13 20.42 -8.93
C GLN A 18 -1.61 20.43 -9.36
N PHE A 19 -2.48 19.73 -8.62
CA PHE A 19 -3.92 19.67 -8.87
C PHE A 19 -4.57 21.05 -8.70
N GLU A 20 -4.22 21.78 -7.65
CA GLU A 20 -4.66 23.14 -7.38
C GLU A 20 -4.11 24.14 -8.41
N ALA A 21 -2.82 24.04 -8.74
CA ALA A 21 -2.18 24.92 -9.74
C ALA A 21 -2.78 24.79 -11.14
N LEU A 22 -3.45 23.69 -11.44
CA LEU A 22 -4.18 23.47 -12.69
C LEU A 22 -5.70 23.79 -12.57
N ASN A 23 -6.17 24.21 -11.40
CA ASN A 23 -7.59 24.50 -11.10
C ASN A 23 -8.55 23.36 -11.46
N LEU A 24 -8.16 22.11 -11.20
CA LEU A 24 -8.90 20.93 -11.67
C LEU A 24 -10.10 20.55 -10.83
N SER A 25 -10.29 21.11 -9.63
CA SER A 25 -11.40 20.80 -8.73
C SER A 25 -12.78 21.05 -9.35
N ALA A 26 -12.90 22.10 -10.17
CA ALA A 26 -14.14 22.47 -10.86
C ALA A 26 -13.94 22.65 -12.39
N ALA A 27 -12.89 22.03 -12.94
CA ALA A 27 -12.53 22.22 -14.35
C ALA A 27 -13.58 21.59 -15.29
N SER A 28 -13.92 22.33 -16.35
CA SER A 28 -14.73 21.84 -17.45
C SER A 28 -13.93 20.90 -18.38
N ASN A 29 -14.62 20.23 -19.29
CA ASN A 29 -13.95 19.37 -20.28
C ASN A 29 -12.95 20.16 -21.13
N GLU A 30 -13.26 21.40 -21.49
CA GLU A 30 -12.43 22.28 -22.32
C GLU A 30 -11.06 22.54 -21.64
N VAL A 31 -11.02 22.69 -20.31
CA VAL A 31 -9.75 22.85 -19.57
C VAL A 31 -8.87 21.61 -19.73
N TYR A 32 -9.46 20.42 -19.60
CA TYR A 32 -8.71 19.18 -19.80
C TYR A 32 -8.29 18.97 -21.25
N GLU A 33 -9.12 19.36 -22.21
CA GLU A 33 -8.77 19.34 -23.65
C GLU A 33 -7.60 20.26 -23.95
N ASP A 34 -7.61 21.47 -23.40
CA ASP A 34 -6.48 22.41 -23.53
C ASP A 34 -5.20 21.85 -22.91
N LEU A 35 -5.31 21.23 -21.71
CA LEU A 35 -4.17 20.58 -21.08
C LEU A 35 -3.59 19.44 -21.93
N ILE A 36 -4.43 18.63 -22.57
CA ILE A 36 -3.97 17.55 -23.46
C ILE A 36 -3.27 18.12 -24.70
N ASN A 37 -3.84 19.16 -25.31
CA ASN A 37 -3.34 19.69 -26.56
C ASN A 37 -2.10 20.60 -26.39
N ASN A 38 -2.09 21.43 -25.34
CA ASN A 38 -1.11 22.50 -25.18
C ASN A 38 -0.17 22.32 -24.00
N ASN A 39 -0.55 21.49 -23.00
CA ASN A 39 0.19 21.32 -21.77
C ASN A 39 0.29 19.86 -21.31
N ALA A 40 0.43 18.92 -22.26
CA ALA A 40 0.43 17.48 -22.00
C ALA A 40 1.49 17.06 -20.95
N SER A 41 2.66 17.71 -20.94
CA SER A 41 3.71 17.44 -19.96
C SER A 41 3.27 17.78 -18.51
N ARG A 42 2.54 18.88 -18.31
CA ARG A 42 2.02 19.25 -16.97
C ARG A 42 0.95 18.26 -16.51
N LEU A 43 0.06 17.86 -17.42
CA LEU A 43 -0.96 16.85 -17.10
C LEU A 43 -0.32 15.48 -16.80
N ASN A 44 0.72 15.09 -17.56
CA ASN A 44 1.48 13.87 -17.29
C ASN A 44 2.16 13.91 -15.91
N ASN A 45 2.80 15.03 -15.57
CA ASN A 45 3.44 15.21 -14.26
C ASN A 45 2.44 15.10 -13.12
N LEU A 46 1.24 15.68 -13.27
CA LEU A 46 0.15 15.52 -12.32
C LEU A 46 -0.25 14.05 -12.15
N LEU A 47 -0.49 13.35 -13.26
CA LEU A 47 -0.86 11.94 -13.24
C LEU A 47 0.21 11.09 -12.57
N MET A 48 1.47 11.27 -12.93
CA MET A 48 2.58 10.51 -12.33
C MET A 48 2.75 10.80 -10.83
N SER A 49 2.61 12.05 -10.39
CA SER A 49 2.65 12.39 -8.97
C SER A 49 1.46 11.80 -8.19
N GLY A 50 0.26 11.84 -8.77
CA GLY A 50 -0.93 11.23 -8.18
C GLY A 50 -0.85 9.71 -8.11
N LEU A 51 -0.37 9.06 -9.16
CA LEU A 51 -0.13 7.61 -9.16
C LEU A 51 0.89 7.23 -8.08
N GLY A 52 1.98 7.99 -7.95
CA GLY A 52 3.01 7.77 -6.92
C GLY A 52 2.44 7.92 -5.51
N ALA A 53 1.68 8.98 -5.25
CA ALA A 53 1.03 9.22 -3.96
C ALA A 53 0.06 8.08 -3.60
N CYS A 54 -0.82 7.69 -4.52
CA CYS A 54 -1.80 6.63 -4.28
C CYS A 54 -1.16 5.24 -4.12
N THR A 55 -0.09 4.93 -4.87
CA THR A 55 0.69 3.70 -4.69
C THR A 55 1.36 3.66 -3.32
N LEU A 56 1.91 4.78 -2.85
CA LEU A 56 2.50 4.87 -1.52
C LEU A 56 1.44 4.66 -0.42
N ILE A 57 0.28 5.31 -0.53
CA ILE A 57 -0.85 5.12 0.39
C ILE A 57 -1.27 3.64 0.43
N LEU A 58 -1.40 3.00 -0.73
CA LEU A 58 -1.76 1.59 -0.85
C LEU A 58 -0.76 0.69 -0.13
N ARG A 59 0.52 0.85 -0.41
CA ARG A 59 1.58 0.01 0.17
C ARG A 59 1.74 0.24 1.67
N MET A 60 1.70 1.48 2.11
CA MET A 60 1.74 1.79 3.54
C MET A 60 0.55 1.22 4.29
N GLY A 61 -0.66 1.36 3.74
CA GLY A 61 -1.85 0.77 4.34
C GLY A 61 -1.75 -0.76 4.45
N ALA A 62 -1.27 -1.42 3.39
CA ALA A 62 -1.06 -2.86 3.40
C ALA A 62 -0.01 -3.29 4.43
N VAL A 63 1.13 -2.61 4.49
CA VAL A 63 2.22 -2.90 5.43
C VAL A 63 1.79 -2.69 6.88
N ILE A 64 1.07 -1.61 7.18
CA ILE A 64 0.60 -1.33 8.53
C ILE A 64 -0.38 -2.41 9.00
N ASN A 65 -1.35 -2.78 8.17
CA ASN A 65 -2.31 -3.82 8.54
C ASN A 65 -1.64 -5.20 8.64
N LEU A 66 -0.70 -5.52 7.76
CA LEU A 66 0.10 -6.73 7.85
C LEU A 66 0.92 -6.78 9.15
N ALA A 67 1.60 -5.68 9.51
CA ALA A 67 2.37 -5.61 10.74
C ALA A 67 1.49 -5.75 11.99
N LYS A 68 0.32 -5.11 12.02
CA LYS A 68 -0.67 -5.27 13.10
C LYS A 68 -1.11 -6.72 13.23
N LYS A 69 -1.46 -7.37 12.11
CA LYS A 69 -1.90 -8.77 12.10
C LYS A 69 -0.83 -9.71 12.63
N LEU A 70 0.44 -9.48 12.30
CA LEU A 70 1.57 -10.27 12.80
C LEU A 70 1.82 -10.06 14.32
N GLU A 71 1.53 -8.87 14.85
CA GLU A 71 1.64 -8.58 16.29
C GLU A 71 0.50 -9.18 17.11
N GLU A 72 -0.67 -9.36 16.53
CA GLU A 72 -1.85 -9.96 17.20
C GLU A 72 -1.64 -11.45 17.56
N GLY A 73 -0.69 -12.11 16.89
CA GLY A 73 -0.42 -13.53 17.05
C GLY A 73 -1.29 -14.40 16.15
N SER A 74 -1.13 -15.72 16.28
CA SER A 74 -1.76 -16.70 15.39
C SER A 74 -2.80 -17.56 16.09
N ASP A 75 -3.93 -17.77 15.41
CA ASP A 75 -4.87 -18.86 15.67
C ASP A 75 -4.99 -19.76 14.40
N GLU A 76 -5.83 -20.80 14.45
CA GLU A 76 -5.97 -21.77 13.35
C GLU A 76 -6.38 -21.14 12.02
N GLU A 77 -7.17 -20.07 12.05
CA GLU A 77 -7.60 -19.35 10.83
C GLU A 77 -6.43 -18.59 10.18
N ASP A 78 -5.42 -18.24 10.96
CA ASP A 78 -4.28 -17.44 10.52
C ASP A 78 -3.35 -18.18 9.57
N ALA A 79 -3.32 -19.50 9.57
CA ALA A 79 -2.47 -20.25 8.63
C ALA A 79 -2.92 -20.13 7.17
N LEU A 80 -4.22 -20.22 6.91
CA LEU A 80 -4.75 -19.99 5.56
C LEU A 80 -4.53 -18.54 5.13
N LEU A 81 -4.72 -17.61 6.05
CA LEU A 81 -4.44 -16.20 5.87
C LEU A 81 -2.97 -15.97 5.53
N MET A 82 -2.05 -16.57 6.30
CA MET A 82 -0.61 -16.45 6.06
C MET A 82 -0.22 -17.02 4.70
N LYS A 83 -0.81 -18.13 4.28
CA LYS A 83 -0.61 -18.64 2.92
C LYS A 83 -0.99 -17.61 1.86
N GLN A 84 -2.17 -16.97 2.01
CA GLN A 84 -2.61 -15.96 1.07
C GLN A 84 -1.67 -14.75 1.04
N ILE A 85 -1.16 -14.32 2.20
CA ILE A 85 -0.17 -13.24 2.30
C ILE A 85 1.10 -13.62 1.54
N ILE A 86 1.65 -14.81 1.81
CA ILE A 86 2.88 -15.28 1.15
C ILE A 86 2.69 -15.42 -0.35
N ASP A 87 1.56 -15.98 -0.81
CA ASP A 87 1.26 -16.10 -2.24
C ASP A 87 1.22 -14.76 -2.95
N ASN A 88 0.76 -13.71 -2.29
CA ASN A 88 0.76 -12.35 -2.84
C ASN A 88 2.13 -11.66 -2.79
N LEU A 89 2.98 -11.98 -1.81
CA LEU A 89 4.30 -11.36 -1.63
C LEU A 89 5.42 -12.09 -2.38
N ARG A 90 5.23 -13.35 -2.79
CA ARG A 90 6.31 -14.16 -3.40
C ARG A 90 6.69 -13.75 -4.81
N GLU A 91 5.89 -12.93 -5.47
CA GLU A 91 6.25 -12.39 -6.77
C GLU A 91 7.45 -11.45 -6.65
N VAL A 92 8.29 -11.41 -7.68
CA VAL A 92 9.53 -10.60 -7.69
C VAL A 92 9.23 -9.12 -7.41
N LEU A 93 8.11 -8.63 -7.94
CA LEU A 93 7.58 -7.30 -7.65
C LEU A 93 6.07 -7.42 -7.47
N PRO A 94 5.55 -7.54 -6.24
CA PRO A 94 4.13 -7.59 -6.01
C PRO A 94 3.42 -6.40 -6.66
N SER A 95 2.41 -6.70 -7.46
CA SER A 95 1.60 -5.70 -8.15
C SER A 95 0.76 -4.90 -7.14
N ASP A 96 0.23 -3.76 -7.57
CA ASP A 96 -0.71 -3.01 -6.72
C ASP A 96 -1.98 -3.82 -6.42
N THR A 97 -2.33 -4.81 -7.26
CA THR A 97 -3.40 -5.77 -6.97
C THR A 97 -3.04 -6.68 -5.80
N ASN A 98 -1.81 -7.19 -5.75
CA ASN A 98 -1.32 -8.00 -4.63
C ASN A 98 -1.33 -7.17 -3.33
N TRP A 99 -0.82 -5.93 -3.35
CA TRP A 99 -0.84 -5.04 -2.19
C TRP A 99 -2.25 -4.73 -1.71
N LYS A 100 -3.20 -4.48 -2.62
CA LYS A 100 -4.62 -4.31 -2.27
C LYS A 100 -5.19 -5.57 -1.62
N THR A 101 -4.85 -6.75 -2.14
CA THR A 101 -5.28 -8.03 -1.58
C THR A 101 -4.74 -8.22 -0.17
N ILE A 102 -3.44 -7.96 0.05
CA ILE A 102 -2.81 -8.03 1.38
C ILE A 102 -3.53 -7.09 2.35
N TRP A 103 -3.74 -5.83 1.97
CA TRP A 103 -4.48 -4.89 2.81
C TRP A 103 -5.87 -5.43 3.19
N LYS A 104 -6.63 -5.95 2.22
CA LYS A 104 -7.97 -6.48 2.46
C LYS A 104 -7.98 -7.65 3.44
N ILE A 105 -7.08 -8.62 3.25
CA ILE A 105 -7.08 -9.85 4.07
C ILE A 105 -6.47 -9.67 5.46
N THR A 106 -5.66 -8.63 5.69
CA THR A 106 -5.04 -8.34 6.99
C THR A 106 -5.79 -7.31 7.82
N CYS A 107 -6.78 -6.65 7.23
CA CYS A 107 -7.51 -5.56 7.86
C CYS A 107 -8.73 -6.06 8.62
N ASN A 108 -9.00 -5.49 9.79
CA ASN A 108 -10.26 -5.74 10.51
C ASN A 108 -11.44 -5.27 9.65
N THR A 109 -12.42 -6.16 9.43
CA THR A 109 -13.59 -5.93 8.56
C THR A 109 -14.49 -4.77 9.00
N ASP A 110 -14.49 -4.43 10.29
CA ASP A 110 -15.29 -3.33 10.84
C ASP A 110 -14.59 -1.98 10.76
N SER A 111 -13.33 -1.95 10.32
CA SER A 111 -12.51 -0.73 10.29
C SER A 111 -12.79 0.13 9.04
N ASP A 112 -12.55 1.44 9.17
CA ASP A 112 -12.57 2.34 8.02
C ASP A 112 -11.48 2.01 6.99
N TRP A 113 -10.39 1.38 7.41
CA TRP A 113 -9.35 0.86 6.53
C TRP A 113 -9.88 -0.21 5.58
N TYR A 114 -10.76 -1.09 6.07
CA TYR A 114 -11.37 -2.14 5.26
C TYR A 114 -12.32 -1.59 4.19
N LYS A 115 -13.10 -0.57 4.53
CA LYS A 115 -14.02 0.09 3.59
C LYS A 115 -13.33 0.69 2.37
N CYS A 116 -12.03 1.03 2.48
CA CYS A 116 -11.26 1.55 1.36
C CYS A 116 -10.89 0.49 0.32
N VAL A 117 -10.78 -0.78 0.73
CA VAL A 117 -10.32 -1.90 -0.12
C VAL A 117 -11.41 -2.89 -0.48
N GLU A 118 -12.51 -2.93 0.29
CA GLU A 118 -13.70 -3.74 0.01
C GLU A 118 -14.83 -2.89 -0.54
N SER A 119 -15.57 -3.46 -1.44
CA SER A 119 -16.73 -2.79 -2.06
C SER A 119 -18.03 -3.22 -1.40
N GLU A 120 -18.93 -2.28 -1.16
CA GLU A 120 -20.34 -2.60 -0.95
C GLU A 120 -20.91 -3.30 -2.20
N LYS A 121 -21.92 -4.16 -2.01
CA LYS A 121 -22.54 -4.90 -3.13
C LYS A 121 -22.83 -3.97 -4.32
N GLY A 122 -22.19 -4.25 -5.45
CA GLY A 122 -22.41 -3.55 -6.71
C GLY A 122 -21.65 -2.26 -6.92
N LYS A 123 -20.79 -1.83 -5.96
CA LYS A 123 -19.94 -0.66 -6.12
C LYS A 123 -18.47 -1.05 -6.00
N GLN A 124 -17.63 -0.49 -6.84
CA GLN A 124 -16.20 -0.69 -6.77
C GLN A 124 -15.61 0.13 -5.61
N SER A 125 -14.75 -0.48 -4.77
CA SER A 125 -14.06 0.26 -3.73
C SER A 125 -13.10 1.32 -4.32
N LEU A 126 -12.74 2.32 -3.52
CA LEU A 126 -11.89 3.41 -4.01
C LEU A 126 -10.50 2.91 -4.43
N MET A 127 -9.91 1.99 -3.64
CA MET A 127 -8.61 1.41 -3.98
C MET A 127 -8.69 0.46 -5.18
N GLU A 128 -9.80 -0.25 -5.37
CA GLU A 128 -10.05 -1.04 -6.58
C GLU A 128 -10.13 -0.15 -7.83
N ALA A 129 -10.83 0.98 -7.72
CA ALA A 129 -10.92 1.96 -8.80
C ALA A 129 -9.54 2.54 -9.15
N PHE A 130 -8.73 2.86 -8.14
CA PHE A 130 -7.35 3.32 -8.32
C PHE A 130 -6.49 2.29 -9.04
N VAL A 131 -6.45 1.04 -8.55
CA VAL A 131 -5.63 -0.03 -9.15
C VAL A 131 -6.06 -0.29 -10.59
N THR A 132 -7.36 -0.29 -10.86
CA THR A 132 -7.90 -0.44 -12.22
C THR A 132 -7.46 0.70 -13.14
N PHE A 133 -7.56 1.94 -12.70
CA PHE A 133 -7.11 3.10 -13.48
C PHE A 133 -5.60 3.06 -13.73
N ARG A 134 -4.82 2.85 -12.67
CA ARG A 134 -3.35 2.78 -12.73
C ARG A 134 -2.90 1.73 -13.75
N ASN A 135 -3.44 0.53 -13.69
CA ASN A 135 -3.06 -0.54 -14.61
C ASN A 135 -3.41 -0.17 -16.07
N LYS A 136 -4.60 0.39 -16.32
CA LYS A 136 -4.98 0.83 -17.67
C LYS A 136 -4.10 1.98 -18.19
N TYR A 137 -3.68 2.89 -17.33
CA TYR A 137 -2.83 4.01 -17.72
C TYR A 137 -1.39 3.54 -17.98
N VAL A 138 -0.79 2.79 -17.07
CA VAL A 138 0.59 2.30 -17.19
C VAL A 138 0.77 1.37 -18.39
N HIS A 139 -0.23 0.54 -18.69
CA HIS A 139 -0.21 -0.34 -19.86
C HIS A 139 -0.65 0.35 -21.16
N GLY A 140 -0.81 1.67 -21.17
CA GLY A 140 -1.13 2.45 -22.36
C GLY A 140 -2.55 2.27 -22.91
N ILE A 141 -3.45 1.60 -22.19
CA ILE A 141 -4.88 1.46 -22.56
C ILE A 141 -5.59 2.82 -22.43
N ILE A 142 -5.14 3.64 -21.48
CA ILE A 142 -5.53 5.05 -21.36
C ILE A 142 -4.28 5.87 -21.63
N ALA A 143 -4.36 6.83 -22.54
CA ALA A 143 -3.26 7.72 -22.91
C ALA A 143 -3.72 9.18 -22.90
N LEU A 144 -2.79 10.13 -22.92
CA LEU A 144 -3.05 11.56 -22.99
C LEU A 144 -3.53 11.95 -24.40
N ARG A 145 -4.79 11.59 -24.70
CA ARG A 145 -5.44 11.83 -26.00
C ARG A 145 -6.89 12.22 -25.77
N ILE A 146 -7.43 13.04 -26.65
CA ILE A 146 -8.83 13.54 -26.57
C ILE A 146 -9.86 12.40 -26.52
N ASN A 147 -9.66 11.34 -27.28
CA ASN A 147 -10.58 10.19 -27.26
C ASN A 147 -10.56 9.42 -25.90
N HIS A 148 -9.59 9.68 -25.03
CA HIS A 148 -9.53 9.14 -23.66
C HIS A 148 -9.91 10.16 -22.58
N LEU A 149 -10.34 11.37 -22.97
CA LEU A 149 -10.62 12.48 -22.06
C LEU A 149 -11.47 12.08 -20.84
N LYS A 150 -12.62 11.48 -21.06
CA LYS A 150 -13.52 11.05 -19.98
C LYS A 150 -12.84 10.09 -18.99
N LYS A 151 -12.01 9.17 -19.49
CA LYS A 151 -11.28 8.20 -18.66
C LYS A 151 -10.17 8.88 -17.87
N LEU A 152 -9.48 9.86 -18.46
CA LEU A 152 -8.45 10.65 -17.80
C LEU A 152 -9.05 11.51 -16.68
N ILE A 153 -10.15 12.22 -16.94
CA ILE A 153 -10.87 13.02 -15.93
C ILE A 153 -11.32 12.12 -14.77
N SER A 154 -11.94 10.98 -15.08
CA SER A 154 -12.34 10.01 -14.05
C SER A 154 -11.16 9.52 -13.24
N GLY A 155 -10.03 9.21 -13.88
CA GLY A 155 -8.80 8.78 -13.22
C GLY A 155 -8.24 9.85 -12.28
N ILE A 156 -8.14 11.09 -12.73
CA ILE A 156 -7.66 12.21 -11.91
C ILE A 156 -8.57 12.41 -10.67
N LYS A 157 -9.89 12.32 -10.84
CA LYS A 157 -10.83 12.37 -9.73
C LYS A 157 -10.62 11.22 -8.74
N ILE A 158 -10.36 10.01 -9.22
CA ILE A 158 -10.03 8.86 -8.38
C ILE A 158 -8.74 9.13 -7.59
N LEU A 159 -7.67 9.62 -8.23
CA LEU A 159 -6.42 9.94 -7.56
C LEU A 159 -6.62 10.98 -6.46
N ASN A 160 -7.38 12.04 -6.75
CA ASN A 160 -7.68 13.07 -5.76
C ASN A 160 -8.47 12.51 -4.57
N ARG A 161 -9.51 11.71 -4.83
CA ARG A 161 -10.30 11.07 -3.77
C ARG A 161 -9.46 10.10 -2.92
N VAL A 162 -8.55 9.32 -3.50
CA VAL A 162 -7.64 8.46 -2.72
C VAL A 162 -6.76 9.31 -1.81
N CYS A 163 -6.18 10.40 -2.31
CA CYS A 163 -5.36 11.30 -1.49
C CYS A 163 -6.16 11.99 -0.37
N GLU A 164 -7.43 12.29 -0.57
CA GLU A 164 -8.31 12.92 0.41
C GLU A 164 -8.91 11.89 1.38
N GLU A 165 -9.67 10.92 0.86
CA GLU A 165 -10.48 10.01 1.67
C GLU A 165 -9.62 8.93 2.32
N VAL A 166 -8.74 8.25 1.56
CA VAL A 166 -7.86 7.21 2.11
C VAL A 166 -6.68 7.84 2.85
N GLY A 167 -6.16 8.94 2.32
CA GLY A 167 -5.13 9.72 3.00
C GLY A 167 -5.54 10.18 4.39
N SER A 168 -6.82 10.50 4.61
CA SER A 168 -7.33 10.91 5.92
C SER A 168 -7.17 9.86 7.02
N LEU A 169 -7.10 8.56 6.67
CA LEU A 169 -6.85 7.49 7.64
C LEU A 169 -5.46 7.60 8.30
N PHE A 170 -4.54 8.28 7.65
CA PHE A 170 -3.20 8.55 8.19
C PHE A 170 -3.12 9.89 8.94
N GLU A 171 -4.21 10.66 9.02
CA GLU A 171 -4.20 11.93 9.74
C GLU A 171 -3.99 11.71 11.24
N ASN A 172 -3.16 12.57 11.83
CA ASN A 172 -2.77 12.51 13.23
C ASN A 172 -1.98 11.25 13.63
N THR A 173 -1.67 10.37 12.69
CA THR A 173 -0.75 9.25 12.91
C THR A 173 0.70 9.71 12.75
N LYS A 174 1.64 8.91 13.24
CA LYS A 174 3.06 9.19 13.12
C LYS A 174 3.82 7.95 12.67
N ILE A 175 4.88 8.17 11.91
CA ILE A 175 5.91 7.16 11.69
C ILE A 175 7.14 7.65 12.45
N GLU A 176 7.51 6.91 13.49
CA GLU A 176 8.59 7.26 14.42
C GLU A 176 9.72 6.25 14.29
N ILE A 177 10.95 6.71 14.55
CA ILE A 177 12.13 5.84 14.63
C ILE A 177 12.46 5.66 16.11
N ILE A 178 12.47 4.41 16.59
CA ILE A 178 12.85 4.05 17.95
C ILE A 178 13.87 2.93 17.84
N ASP A 179 15.06 3.13 18.39
CA ASP A 179 16.17 2.16 18.34
C ASP A 179 16.46 1.64 16.91
N GLY A 180 16.42 2.55 15.93
CA GLY A 180 16.67 2.25 14.53
C GLY A 180 15.55 1.50 13.79
N LYS A 181 14.40 1.28 14.43
CA LYS A 181 13.22 0.64 13.82
C LYS A 181 12.10 1.65 13.63
N TYR A 182 11.31 1.45 12.59
CA TYR A 182 10.14 2.28 12.29
C TYR A 182 8.89 1.73 13.00
N TYR A 183 8.15 2.65 13.62
CA TYR A 183 6.88 2.37 14.29
C TYR A 183 5.79 3.27 13.72
N PHE A 184 4.64 2.67 13.49
CA PHE A 184 3.41 3.39 13.21
C PHE A 184 2.67 3.63 14.53
N SER A 185 2.36 4.89 14.82
CA SER A 185 1.67 5.31 16.03
C SER A 185 0.33 5.91 15.69
N GLU A 186 -0.75 5.35 16.23
CA GLU A 186 -2.10 5.89 16.13
C GLU A 186 -2.39 6.83 17.29
N PRO A 187 -3.22 7.89 17.07
CA PRO A 187 -3.66 8.75 18.15
C PRO A 187 -4.50 7.94 19.15
N THR A 188 -4.28 8.19 20.41
CA THR A 188 -5.09 7.55 21.47
C THR A 188 -6.37 8.33 21.72
N SER A 189 -7.46 7.63 21.96
CA SER A 189 -8.76 8.22 22.28
C SER A 189 -8.89 8.70 23.74
N GLY A 190 -7.85 8.56 24.59
CA GLY A 190 -7.89 8.91 26.01
C GLY A 190 -6.71 9.74 26.46
N LEU A 191 -6.96 10.70 27.37
CA LEU A 191 -5.97 11.63 27.95
C LEU A 191 -4.77 10.93 28.63
N PHE A 192 -4.89 9.66 29.01
CA PHE A 192 -3.87 8.88 29.73
C PHE A 192 -3.47 7.59 29.01
N SER A 193 -3.99 7.33 27.83
CA SER A 193 -3.66 6.10 27.09
C SER A 193 -2.32 6.28 26.36
N LYS A 194 -1.43 5.29 26.45
CA LYS A 194 -0.21 5.28 25.63
C LYS A 194 -0.59 5.08 24.16
N PRO A 195 0.08 5.76 23.21
CA PRO A 195 -0.13 5.53 21.81
C PRO A 195 0.05 4.03 21.47
N ASN A 196 -0.89 3.48 20.71
CA ASN A 196 -0.69 2.15 20.16
C ASN A 196 0.39 2.25 19.07
N LYS A 197 1.49 1.51 19.26
CA LYS A 197 2.65 1.53 18.36
C LYS A 197 2.81 0.17 17.72
N THR A 198 2.67 0.13 16.42
CA THR A 198 2.91 -1.07 15.61
C THR A 198 4.33 -1.02 15.05
N ASN A 199 5.12 -2.06 15.27
CA ASN A 199 6.46 -2.20 14.72
C ASN A 199 6.37 -2.50 13.22
N LEU A 200 6.89 -1.60 12.38
CA LEU A 200 6.88 -1.77 10.92
C LEU A 200 8.11 -2.53 10.40
N TYR A 201 9.07 -2.87 11.27
CA TYR A 201 10.20 -3.70 10.87
C TYR A 201 9.75 -5.15 10.65
N PRO A 202 10.19 -5.84 9.60
CA PRO A 202 11.18 -5.43 8.60
C PRO A 202 10.58 -4.78 7.34
N PHE A 203 9.28 -4.49 7.30
CA PHE A 203 8.59 -3.96 6.12
C PHE A 203 8.95 -2.52 5.79
N VAL A 204 9.31 -1.73 6.81
CA VAL A 204 9.83 -0.38 6.66
C VAL A 204 11.19 -0.32 7.34
N GLN A 205 12.22 0.04 6.59
CA GLN A 205 13.60 0.13 7.06
C GLN A 205 14.17 1.51 6.76
N GLY A 206 15.25 1.87 7.49
CA GLY A 206 16.05 3.04 7.18
C GLY A 206 16.67 2.88 5.81
N GLY A 207 16.26 3.73 4.87
CA GLY A 207 17.03 3.98 3.67
C GLY A 207 18.28 4.77 4.03
N SER A 208 19.10 5.04 3.02
CA SER A 208 20.34 5.79 3.05
C SER A 208 20.42 6.93 4.07
N GLU A 209 21.58 7.57 4.17
CA GLU A 209 21.95 8.71 5.03
C GLU A 209 20.90 9.84 5.14
N ASP A 210 19.98 9.93 4.19
CA ASP A 210 18.90 10.94 4.15
C ASP A 210 17.72 10.63 5.10
N GLY A 211 17.72 9.51 5.81
CA GLY A 211 16.66 9.13 6.76
C GLY A 211 15.29 8.86 6.14
N LEU A 212 15.21 8.69 4.81
CA LEU A 212 13.96 8.32 4.15
C LEU A 212 13.66 6.84 4.37
N PRO A 213 12.43 6.48 4.78
CA PRO A 213 12.08 5.10 4.96
C PRO A 213 12.03 4.37 3.62
N TYR A 214 12.65 3.22 3.57
CA TYR A 214 12.49 2.26 2.49
C TYR A 214 11.32 1.36 2.80
N ILE A 215 10.33 1.34 1.93
CA ILE A 215 9.18 0.44 2.05
C ILE A 215 9.51 -0.85 1.29
N PHE A 216 9.30 -1.96 1.95
CA PHE A 216 9.41 -3.29 1.40
C PHE A 216 8.68 -3.45 0.04
N GLN A 217 9.35 -4.01 -0.94
CA GLN A 217 8.84 -4.17 -2.30
C GLN A 217 8.34 -5.58 -2.60
N GLY A 218 8.72 -6.57 -1.79
CA GLY A 218 8.36 -7.97 -1.93
C GLY A 218 9.32 -8.87 -1.16
N LEU A 219 9.01 -10.15 -1.00
CA LEU A 219 9.85 -11.09 -0.25
C LEU A 219 11.27 -11.25 -0.82
N TYR A 220 11.43 -11.01 -2.10
CA TYR A 220 12.73 -11.10 -2.77
C TYR A 220 13.66 -9.91 -2.48
N ASP A 221 13.09 -8.76 -2.13
CA ASP A 221 13.87 -7.58 -1.79
C ASP A 221 14.45 -7.63 -0.39
N ASN A 222 13.89 -8.47 0.49
CA ASN A 222 14.23 -8.43 1.89
C ASN A 222 14.27 -9.82 2.53
N LYS A 223 15.51 -10.36 2.62
CA LYS A 223 15.75 -11.63 3.27
C LYS A 223 15.22 -11.70 4.71
N LYS A 224 15.33 -10.60 5.48
CA LYS A 224 14.84 -10.53 6.86
C LYS A 224 13.32 -10.61 6.96
N THR A 225 12.60 -10.05 5.97
CA THR A 225 11.14 -10.20 5.90
C THR A 225 10.75 -11.64 5.61
N ALA A 226 11.47 -12.31 4.70
CA ALA A 226 11.25 -13.73 4.43
C ALA A 226 11.55 -14.60 5.66
N GLU A 227 12.60 -14.26 6.41
CA GLU A 227 12.94 -14.93 7.67
C GLU A 227 11.86 -14.70 8.75
N LEU A 228 11.36 -13.47 8.91
CA LEU A 228 10.29 -13.17 9.87
C LEU A 228 9.02 -13.94 9.55
N ILE A 229 8.56 -13.90 8.30
CA ILE A 229 7.37 -14.62 7.87
C ILE A 229 7.56 -16.14 8.04
N SER A 230 8.77 -16.64 7.77
CA SER A 230 9.14 -18.05 7.98
C SER A 230 9.11 -18.45 9.46
N THR A 231 9.55 -17.55 10.36
CA THR A 231 9.52 -17.78 11.81
C THR A 231 8.08 -17.79 12.32
N PHE A 232 7.29 -16.80 11.94
CA PHE A 232 5.86 -16.76 12.30
C PHE A 232 5.13 -18.04 11.85
N TYR A 233 5.47 -18.53 10.69
CA TYR A 233 4.96 -19.81 10.15
C TYR A 233 5.38 -21.01 10.96
N GLY A 234 6.64 -21.05 11.40
CA GLY A 234 7.17 -22.10 12.27
C GLY A 234 6.45 -22.11 13.62
N ASP A 235 6.21 -20.95 14.19
CA ASP A 235 5.49 -20.82 15.46
C ASP A 235 4.05 -21.35 15.36
N VAL A 236 3.35 -21.10 14.24
CA VAL A 236 2.01 -21.65 13.98
C VAL A 236 2.07 -23.18 13.88
N GLN A 237 3.07 -23.72 13.16
CA GLN A 237 3.26 -25.18 13.04
C GLN A 237 3.49 -25.87 14.38
N GLU A 238 4.32 -25.27 15.25
CA GLU A 238 4.62 -25.84 16.57
C GLU A 238 3.39 -25.87 17.48
N GLN A 239 2.50 -24.88 17.37
CA GLN A 239 1.30 -24.82 18.18
C GLN A 239 0.21 -25.83 17.75
N GLU A 240 0.09 -26.08 16.45
CA GLU A 240 -1.03 -26.85 15.91
C GLU A 240 -0.69 -28.30 15.56
N GLY A 241 0.60 -28.64 15.42
CA GLY A 241 1.07 -30.02 15.23
C GLY A 241 0.52 -30.74 13.99
N ASP A 242 0.00 -30.03 13.00
CA ASP A 242 -0.76 -30.59 11.90
C ASP A 242 0.12 -30.94 10.69
N ALA A 243 0.11 -32.20 10.29
CA ALA A 243 0.78 -32.70 9.08
C ALA A 243 0.33 -31.97 7.80
N HIS A 244 -0.88 -31.40 7.79
CA HIS A 244 -1.38 -30.61 6.67
C HIS A 244 -0.56 -29.34 6.44
N TYR A 245 -0.18 -28.66 7.51
CA TYR A 245 0.69 -27.49 7.43
C TYR A 245 2.04 -27.84 6.83
N GLN A 246 2.69 -28.90 7.30
CA GLN A 246 3.99 -29.34 6.78
C GLN A 246 3.93 -29.64 5.27
N ALA A 247 2.88 -30.33 4.81
CA ALA A 247 2.74 -30.68 3.41
C ALA A 247 2.54 -29.46 2.48
N VAL A 248 1.88 -28.41 2.95
CA VAL A 248 1.56 -27.22 2.15
C VAL A 248 2.64 -26.15 2.26
N PHE A 249 3.18 -25.93 3.45
CA PHE A 249 4.00 -24.76 3.77
C PHE A 249 5.51 -25.00 3.67
N ASP A 250 6.00 -26.18 4.02
CA ASP A 250 7.41 -26.52 3.88
C ASP A 250 7.94 -26.36 2.45
N PRO A 251 7.23 -26.82 1.41
CA PRO A 251 7.65 -26.57 0.02
C PRO A 251 7.67 -25.09 -0.33
N MET A 252 6.73 -24.28 0.20
CA MET A 252 6.67 -22.84 -0.04
C MET A 252 7.82 -22.09 0.63
N LEU A 253 8.10 -22.40 1.90
CA LEU A 253 9.21 -21.81 2.64
C LEU A 253 10.56 -22.18 2.01
N LYS A 254 10.73 -23.43 1.53
CA LYS A 254 11.92 -23.84 0.77
C LYS A 254 12.04 -23.08 -0.56
N SER A 255 10.93 -22.87 -1.26
CA SER A 255 10.88 -22.05 -2.50
C SER A 255 11.26 -20.61 -2.24
N LEU A 256 10.76 -20.00 -1.17
CA LEU A 256 11.10 -18.63 -0.77
C LEU A 256 12.58 -18.51 -0.39
N LYS A 257 13.10 -19.44 0.42
CA LYS A 257 14.53 -19.47 0.79
C LYS A 257 15.44 -19.71 -0.42
N GLY A 258 15.04 -20.56 -1.35
CA GLY A 258 15.77 -20.83 -2.60
C GLY A 258 15.69 -19.69 -3.62
N GLY A 259 14.58 -18.93 -3.63
CA GLY A 259 14.38 -17.78 -4.51
C GLY A 259 15.21 -16.57 -4.10
N ALA A 260 15.31 -16.31 -2.80
CA ALA A 260 16.11 -15.19 -2.27
C ALA A 260 17.60 -15.28 -2.63
N GLY A 261 18.12 -16.50 -2.91
CA GLY A 261 19.50 -16.69 -3.35
C GLY A 261 19.75 -16.49 -4.86
N ARG A 262 18.70 -16.37 -5.68
CA ARG A 262 18.86 -16.23 -7.14
C ARG A 262 18.86 -14.80 -7.65
N VAL A 263 18.43 -13.85 -6.84
CA VAL A 263 18.32 -12.42 -7.25
C VAL A 263 19.60 -11.64 -6.96
N PHE A 264 20.53 -12.21 -6.20
CA PHE A 264 21.78 -11.54 -5.77
C PHE A 264 23.06 -12.17 -6.36
N ASN A 265 22.97 -12.95 -7.44
CA ASN A 265 24.12 -13.41 -8.20
C ASN A 265 24.13 -12.83 -9.63
#